data_b838b2304775020193782699ba313d60
#
_entry.id   b838b2304775020193782699ba313d60
#
_cell.length_a   1.000
_cell.length_b   1.000
_cell.length_c   1.000
_cell.angle_alpha   90.00
_cell.angle_beta   90.00
_cell.angle_gamma   90.00
#
_symmetry.space_group_name_H-M   'P 1'
#
loop_
_entity.id
_entity.type
_entity.pdbx_description
1 polymer ?
#
loop_
_entity_poly.entity_id
_entity_poly.type
_entity_poly.pdbx_seq_one_letter_code
_entity_poly.pdbx_strand_id
1 'polypeptide(L)'
;MKTNKFIVIVPVYNAEQYIEKCLESILIQDYDNYELIVIDDCSTDNTQLIINRISEKYNNSFIVHRNIERVGSPLAAFIKGIELISRDDEDILVTVDGDDWLADAGVLSHVNKAYQDENVYMTYGQYEPLSGTYHNYCKPIPDTRTYRKSGKWLASHLRTVKRKLFNKINKNDLKAADGEYYKCAGDAAYMYPIIEMAARKHIRFIEEVLYIYNDNNPLNEMKNDLDVHISTVNEIKAKKVYDEIDML
;
A
#
# COMPACT_ATOMS: atom_id res chain seq x y z
N MET A 1 16.19 -20.19 1.72
CA MET A 1 15.48 -19.01 2.26
C MET A 1 14.01 -19.37 2.40
N LYS A 2 13.37 -18.90 3.48
CA LYS A 2 11.90 -19.02 3.63
C LYS A 2 11.23 -18.19 2.55
N THR A 3 10.23 -18.76 1.88
CA THR A 3 9.39 -18.05 0.92
C THR A 3 8.15 -17.54 1.65
N ASN A 4 8.12 -16.26 2.02
CA ASN A 4 6.95 -15.65 2.64
C ASN A 4 5.88 -15.41 1.58
N LYS A 5 4.60 -15.48 1.95
CA LYS A 5 3.50 -15.22 1.03
C LYS A 5 3.17 -13.74 0.99
N PHE A 6 3.16 -13.16 -0.21
CA PHE A 6 2.71 -11.79 -0.44
C PHE A 6 1.27 -11.75 -0.96
N ILE A 7 0.50 -10.82 -0.44
CA ILE A 7 -0.83 -10.47 -0.92
C ILE A 7 -0.74 -9.09 -1.53
N VAL A 8 -0.66 -9.03 -2.85
CA VAL A 8 -0.55 -7.78 -3.60
C VAL A 8 -1.95 -7.29 -3.95
N ILE A 9 -2.28 -6.09 -3.52
CA ILE A 9 -3.60 -5.49 -3.71
C ILE A 9 -3.41 -4.21 -4.52
N VAL A 10 -4.14 -4.13 -5.64
CA VAL A 10 -4.13 -2.98 -6.56
C VAL A 10 -5.49 -2.28 -6.50
N PRO A 11 -5.64 -1.22 -5.66
CA PRO A 11 -6.78 -0.32 -5.80
C PRO A 11 -6.66 0.47 -7.09
N VAL A 12 -7.75 0.58 -7.85
CA VAL A 12 -7.74 1.30 -9.13
C VAL A 12 -9.06 2.02 -9.39
N TYR A 13 -8.96 3.23 -9.95
CA TYR A 13 -10.07 4.00 -10.49
C TYR A 13 -9.59 4.88 -11.64
N ASN A 14 -10.20 4.73 -12.84
CA ASN A 14 -9.91 5.54 -14.02
C ASN A 14 -8.39 5.68 -14.32
N ALA A 15 -7.72 4.54 -14.50
CA ALA A 15 -6.29 4.46 -14.75
C ALA A 15 -5.96 3.81 -16.11
N GLU A 16 -6.79 4.01 -17.14
CA GLU A 16 -6.61 3.39 -18.46
C GLU A 16 -5.23 3.60 -19.08
N GLN A 17 -4.56 4.71 -18.75
CA GLN A 17 -3.21 5.03 -19.27
C GLN A 17 -2.09 4.28 -18.53
N TYR A 18 -2.34 3.76 -17.33
CA TYR A 18 -1.30 3.30 -16.40
C TYR A 18 -1.45 1.84 -15.97
N ILE A 19 -2.70 1.35 -15.86
CA ILE A 19 -3.00 0.06 -15.24
C ILE A 19 -2.32 -1.13 -15.93
N GLU A 20 -2.08 -1.07 -17.26
CA GLU A 20 -1.34 -2.11 -17.97
C GLU A 20 0.09 -2.21 -17.43
N LYS A 21 0.80 -1.09 -17.33
CA LYS A 21 2.17 -1.04 -16.80
C LYS A 21 2.23 -1.46 -15.34
N CYS A 22 1.26 -1.03 -14.53
CA CYS A 22 1.13 -1.45 -13.13
C CYS A 22 1.07 -2.97 -13.02
N LEU A 23 0.10 -3.59 -13.69
CA LEU A 23 -0.12 -5.04 -13.62
C LEU A 23 1.07 -5.83 -14.20
N GLU A 24 1.63 -5.41 -15.34
CA GLU A 24 2.79 -6.08 -15.92
C GLU A 24 3.99 -6.05 -14.97
N SER A 25 4.25 -4.92 -14.27
CA SER A 25 5.34 -4.84 -13.29
C SER A 25 5.22 -5.83 -12.14
N ILE A 26 3.99 -6.21 -11.77
CA ILE A 26 3.71 -7.19 -10.72
C ILE A 26 3.80 -8.62 -11.29
N LEU A 27 3.24 -8.84 -12.50
CA LEU A 27 3.14 -10.17 -13.10
C LEU A 27 4.48 -10.72 -13.63
N ILE A 28 5.49 -9.86 -13.80
CA ILE A 28 6.85 -10.27 -14.20
C ILE A 28 7.80 -10.50 -13.02
N GLN A 29 7.31 -10.45 -11.78
CA GLN A 29 8.17 -10.64 -10.62
C GLN A 29 8.81 -12.03 -10.60
N ASP A 30 10.10 -12.10 -10.24
CA ASP A 30 10.89 -13.32 -10.07
C ASP A 30 10.61 -14.03 -8.72
N TYR A 31 9.37 -14.03 -8.30
CA TYR A 31 8.91 -14.54 -7.02
C TYR A 31 7.55 -15.23 -7.16
N ASP A 32 7.48 -16.52 -6.79
CA ASP A 32 6.29 -17.34 -7.08
C ASP A 32 5.22 -17.33 -5.98
N ASN A 33 5.61 -17.03 -4.72
CA ASN A 33 4.68 -17.13 -3.59
C ASN A 33 3.94 -15.82 -3.31
N TYR A 34 3.14 -15.39 -4.28
CA TYR A 34 2.24 -14.24 -4.11
C TYR A 34 0.88 -14.48 -4.74
N GLU A 35 -0.11 -13.77 -4.24
CA GLU A 35 -1.43 -13.64 -4.88
C GLU A 35 -1.68 -12.17 -5.18
N LEU A 36 -2.28 -11.89 -6.35
CA LEU A 36 -2.63 -10.56 -6.81
C LEU A 36 -4.15 -10.41 -6.90
N ILE A 37 -4.66 -9.32 -6.36
CA ILE A 37 -6.05 -8.89 -6.56
C ILE A 37 -6.11 -7.42 -7.00
N VAL A 38 -6.90 -7.18 -8.03
CA VAL A 38 -7.25 -5.83 -8.50
C VAL A 38 -8.63 -5.48 -7.98
N ILE A 39 -8.75 -4.34 -7.33
CA ILE A 39 -10.03 -3.79 -6.87
C ILE A 39 -10.37 -2.56 -7.72
N ASP A 40 -11.20 -2.75 -8.74
CA ASP A 40 -11.70 -1.65 -9.58
C ASP A 40 -12.88 -0.95 -8.90
N ASP A 41 -12.67 0.29 -8.52
CA ASP A 41 -13.67 1.13 -7.83
C ASP A 41 -14.66 1.76 -8.81
N CYS A 42 -15.26 0.93 -9.69
CA CYS A 42 -16.29 1.33 -10.65
C CYS A 42 -15.74 2.31 -11.71
N SER A 43 -14.58 2.01 -12.32
CA SER A 43 -13.99 2.84 -13.39
C SER A 43 -14.97 3.06 -14.55
N THR A 44 -14.94 4.25 -15.12
CA THR A 44 -15.81 4.69 -16.22
C THR A 44 -15.09 4.87 -17.55
N ASP A 45 -13.75 4.76 -17.53
CA ASP A 45 -12.87 4.73 -18.71
C ASP A 45 -12.59 3.28 -19.18
N ASN A 46 -11.55 3.07 -19.99
CA ASN A 46 -11.19 1.75 -20.48
C ASN A 46 -10.40 0.87 -19.46
N THR A 47 -10.23 1.31 -18.21
CA THR A 47 -9.48 0.58 -17.18
C THR A 47 -9.92 -0.88 -17.08
N GLN A 48 -11.23 -1.15 -16.94
CA GLN A 48 -11.75 -2.52 -16.80
C GLN A 48 -11.48 -3.37 -18.04
N LEU A 49 -11.55 -2.77 -19.21
CA LEU A 49 -11.29 -3.50 -20.48
C LEU A 49 -9.82 -3.91 -20.57
N ILE A 50 -8.91 -3.03 -20.13
CA ILE A 50 -7.48 -3.32 -20.10
C ILE A 50 -7.17 -4.41 -19.06
N ILE A 51 -7.76 -4.34 -17.85
CA ILE A 51 -7.61 -5.37 -16.82
C ILE A 51 -8.03 -6.73 -17.35
N ASN A 52 -9.17 -6.83 -18.01
CA ASN A 52 -9.67 -8.09 -18.58
C ASN A 52 -8.70 -8.63 -19.64
N ARG A 53 -8.20 -7.79 -20.54
CA ARG A 53 -7.21 -8.18 -21.55
C ARG A 53 -5.93 -8.72 -20.94
N ILE A 54 -5.42 -8.07 -19.89
CA ILE A 54 -4.22 -8.52 -19.15
C ILE A 54 -4.51 -9.85 -18.44
N SER A 55 -5.67 -9.99 -17.81
CA SER A 55 -6.07 -11.22 -17.14
C SER A 55 -6.07 -12.40 -18.11
N GLU A 56 -6.65 -12.23 -19.30
CA GLU A 56 -6.62 -13.26 -20.37
C GLU A 56 -5.19 -13.55 -20.84
N LYS A 57 -4.37 -12.52 -21.09
CA LYS A 57 -2.96 -12.67 -21.50
C LYS A 57 -2.15 -13.51 -20.51
N TYR A 58 -2.42 -13.39 -19.21
CA TYR A 58 -1.74 -14.11 -18.14
C TYR A 58 -2.56 -15.29 -17.57
N ASN A 59 -3.45 -15.90 -18.40
CA ASN A 59 -4.24 -17.10 -18.07
C ASN A 59 -5.06 -16.96 -16.77
N ASN A 60 -5.62 -15.80 -16.51
CA ASN A 60 -6.39 -15.49 -15.29
C ASN A 60 -5.61 -15.79 -13.99
N SER A 61 -4.32 -15.47 -14.00
CA SER A 61 -3.42 -15.71 -12.86
C SER A 61 -3.65 -14.80 -11.65
N PHE A 62 -4.56 -13.84 -11.76
CA PHE A 62 -4.93 -12.92 -10.67
C PHE A 62 -6.44 -12.71 -10.57
N ILE A 63 -6.88 -12.22 -9.41
CA ILE A 63 -8.29 -11.99 -9.13
C ILE A 63 -8.65 -10.55 -9.48
N VAL A 64 -9.83 -10.37 -10.08
CA VAL A 64 -10.42 -9.06 -10.36
C VAL A 64 -11.72 -8.93 -9.59
N HIS A 65 -11.83 -7.90 -8.77
CA HIS A 65 -13.07 -7.50 -8.13
C HIS A 65 -13.44 -6.09 -8.58
N ARG A 66 -14.64 -5.95 -9.12
CA ARG A 66 -15.19 -4.63 -9.48
C ARG A 66 -16.30 -4.26 -8.51
N ASN A 67 -16.22 -3.07 -7.93
CA ASN A 67 -17.29 -2.53 -7.12
C ASN A 67 -18.53 -2.26 -7.98
N ILE A 68 -19.74 -2.43 -7.40
CA ILE A 68 -21.01 -2.16 -8.09
C ILE A 68 -21.22 -0.64 -8.20
N GLU A 69 -20.76 0.10 -7.19
CA GLU A 69 -20.79 1.56 -7.13
C GLU A 69 -19.44 2.08 -6.60
N ARG A 70 -19.13 3.32 -6.94
CA ARG A 70 -17.86 3.94 -6.53
C ARG A 70 -17.87 4.23 -5.03
N VAL A 71 -16.86 3.72 -4.33
CA VAL A 71 -16.62 3.99 -2.91
C VAL A 71 -15.74 5.22 -2.72
N GLY A 72 -14.80 5.46 -3.64
CA GLY A 72 -13.91 6.61 -3.63
C GLY A 72 -12.85 6.56 -2.53
N SER A 73 -12.47 5.37 -2.06
CA SER A 73 -11.49 5.18 -1.00
C SER A 73 -10.48 4.08 -1.37
N PRO A 74 -9.23 4.43 -1.71
CA PRO A 74 -8.17 3.44 -1.90
C PRO A 74 -7.95 2.55 -0.66
N LEU A 75 -8.12 3.12 0.54
CA LEU A 75 -8.07 2.36 1.79
C LEU A 75 -9.18 1.30 1.88
N ALA A 76 -10.41 1.65 1.50
CA ALA A 76 -11.51 0.68 1.46
C ALA A 76 -11.22 -0.46 0.47
N ALA A 77 -10.67 -0.14 -0.70
CA ALA A 77 -10.25 -1.12 -1.70
C ALA A 77 -9.12 -2.03 -1.17
N PHE A 78 -8.14 -1.47 -0.46
CA PHE A 78 -7.08 -2.24 0.18
C PHE A 78 -7.65 -3.23 1.21
N ILE A 79 -8.51 -2.76 2.12
CA ILE A 79 -9.17 -3.61 3.12
C ILE A 79 -10.02 -4.70 2.44
N LYS A 80 -10.76 -4.35 1.41
CA LYS A 80 -11.56 -5.29 0.62
C LYS A 80 -10.70 -6.40 0.01
N GLY A 81 -9.55 -6.03 -0.56
CA GLY A 81 -8.59 -7.00 -1.08
C GLY A 81 -8.09 -7.97 -0.01
N ILE A 82 -7.73 -7.46 1.18
CA ILE A 82 -7.32 -8.30 2.33
C ILE A 82 -8.44 -9.30 2.68
N GLU A 83 -9.67 -8.83 2.80
CA GLU A 83 -10.81 -9.66 3.17
C GLU A 83 -11.11 -10.75 2.14
N LEU A 84 -10.87 -10.47 0.86
CA LEU A 84 -11.18 -11.41 -0.23
C LEU A 84 -10.15 -12.53 -0.37
N ILE A 85 -8.85 -12.27 -0.22
CA ILE A 85 -7.82 -13.24 -0.57
C ILE A 85 -6.82 -13.58 0.53
N SER A 86 -6.57 -12.70 1.51
CA SER A 86 -5.65 -13.01 2.59
C SER A 86 -6.30 -13.94 3.62
N ARG A 87 -5.61 -15.03 4.00
CA ARG A 87 -6.15 -16.06 4.89
C ARG A 87 -5.27 -16.34 6.09
N ASP A 88 -3.97 -16.08 6.01
CA ASP A 88 -2.98 -16.37 7.04
C ASP A 88 -2.54 -15.07 7.72
N ASP A 89 -2.36 -15.11 9.02
CA ASP A 89 -1.84 -13.98 9.79
C ASP A 89 -0.37 -13.65 9.47
N GLU A 90 0.37 -14.60 8.90
CA GLU A 90 1.74 -14.38 8.39
C GLU A 90 1.78 -13.84 6.96
N ASP A 91 0.64 -13.75 6.25
CA ASP A 91 0.58 -13.10 4.94
C ASP A 91 1.17 -11.68 5.01
N ILE A 92 1.99 -11.32 4.03
CA ILE A 92 2.57 -9.98 3.90
C ILE A 92 1.70 -9.18 2.93
N LEU A 93 1.02 -8.19 3.46
CA LEU A 93 0.17 -7.29 2.69
C LEU A 93 1.01 -6.26 1.96
N VAL A 94 0.73 -6.05 0.69
CA VAL A 94 1.40 -5.07 -0.19
C VAL A 94 0.32 -4.30 -0.94
N THR A 95 0.41 -2.98 -0.97
CA THR A 95 -0.43 -2.15 -1.84
C THR A 95 0.42 -1.53 -2.95
N VAL A 96 -0.09 -1.63 -4.18
CA VAL A 96 0.46 -0.94 -5.35
C VAL A 96 -0.68 -0.18 -5.99
N ASP A 97 -0.57 1.15 -6.04
CA ASP A 97 -1.63 1.98 -6.61
C ASP A 97 -1.72 1.76 -8.13
N GLY A 98 -2.94 1.71 -8.68
CA GLY A 98 -3.18 1.29 -10.07
C GLY A 98 -2.59 2.21 -11.15
N ASP A 99 -2.08 3.36 -10.76
CA ASP A 99 -1.36 4.32 -11.60
C ASP A 99 0.16 4.33 -11.38
N ASP A 100 0.66 3.49 -10.44
CA ASP A 100 2.06 3.31 -10.10
C ASP A 100 2.57 1.92 -10.52
N TRP A 101 3.85 1.61 -10.33
CA TRP A 101 4.42 0.28 -10.63
C TRP A 101 5.65 -0.07 -9.81
N LEU A 102 5.96 -1.37 -9.74
CA LEU A 102 7.20 -1.87 -9.15
C LEU A 102 8.39 -1.56 -10.05
N ALA A 103 9.54 -1.24 -9.45
CA ALA A 103 10.71 -0.74 -10.17
C ALA A 103 11.33 -1.76 -11.14
N ASP A 104 11.36 -3.04 -10.75
CA ASP A 104 11.91 -4.13 -11.54
C ASP A 104 11.31 -5.49 -11.16
N ALA A 105 11.75 -6.57 -11.81
CA ALA A 105 11.25 -7.92 -11.55
C ALA A 105 11.73 -8.53 -10.21
N GLY A 106 12.71 -7.96 -9.56
CA GLY A 106 13.30 -8.48 -8.31
C GLY A 106 12.70 -7.90 -7.03
N VAL A 107 11.70 -7.04 -7.11
CA VAL A 107 11.17 -6.29 -5.96
C VAL A 107 10.65 -7.20 -4.85
N LEU A 108 9.80 -8.18 -5.16
CA LEU A 108 9.26 -9.10 -4.14
C LEU A 108 10.35 -9.98 -3.53
N SER A 109 11.30 -10.46 -4.35
CA SER A 109 12.47 -11.19 -3.87
C SER A 109 13.33 -10.32 -2.94
N HIS A 110 13.48 -9.03 -3.23
CA HIS A 110 14.20 -8.08 -2.38
C HIS A 110 13.49 -7.88 -1.04
N VAL A 111 12.18 -7.61 -1.05
CA VAL A 111 11.38 -7.48 0.17
C VAL A 111 11.41 -8.77 1.00
N ASN A 112 11.35 -9.94 0.36
CA ASN A 112 11.43 -11.23 1.05
C ASN A 112 12.74 -11.40 1.85
N LYS A 113 13.86 -10.82 1.41
CA LYS A 113 15.14 -10.85 2.17
C LYS A 113 14.98 -10.15 3.52
N ALA A 114 14.25 -9.03 3.60
CA ALA A 114 14.00 -8.35 4.86
C ALA A 114 13.18 -9.22 5.83
N TYR A 115 12.21 -9.96 5.33
CA TYR A 115 11.37 -10.87 6.11
C TYR A 115 12.02 -12.24 6.43
N GLN A 116 13.27 -12.47 6.08
CA GLN A 116 14.03 -13.61 6.60
C GLN A 116 14.31 -13.46 8.11
N ASP A 117 14.36 -12.24 8.62
CA ASP A 117 14.27 -11.95 10.04
C ASP A 117 12.81 -12.01 10.49
N GLU A 118 12.45 -13.04 11.24
CA GLU A 118 11.08 -13.27 11.70
C GLU A 118 10.52 -12.14 12.59
N ASN A 119 11.41 -11.34 13.17
CA ASN A 119 11.05 -10.17 13.96
C ASN A 119 10.64 -8.97 13.10
N VAL A 120 10.78 -9.01 11.78
CA VAL A 120 10.30 -7.95 10.91
C VAL A 120 8.80 -8.09 10.68
N TYR A 121 8.04 -7.05 11.02
CA TYR A 121 6.59 -7.01 10.87
C TYR A 121 6.14 -6.05 9.79
N MET A 122 6.97 -5.07 9.44
CA MET A 122 6.71 -4.17 8.32
C MET A 122 8.00 -3.72 7.65
N THR A 123 7.88 -3.41 6.35
CA THR A 123 8.92 -2.67 5.61
C THR A 123 8.32 -1.45 4.94
N TYR A 124 9.14 -0.46 4.69
CA TYR A 124 8.89 0.64 3.78
C TYR A 124 10.19 1.04 3.11
N GLY A 125 10.12 1.71 1.99
CA GLY A 125 11.31 1.96 1.20
C GLY A 125 11.35 3.30 0.50
N GLN A 126 12.26 3.40 -0.45
CA GLN A 126 12.36 4.52 -1.37
C GLN A 126 11.45 4.30 -2.57
N TYR A 127 10.93 5.39 -3.07
CA TYR A 127 10.31 5.46 -4.37
C TYR A 127 11.01 6.51 -5.25
N GLU A 128 10.86 6.36 -6.54
CA GLU A 128 11.28 7.35 -7.51
C GLU A 128 10.05 7.96 -8.17
N PRO A 129 9.87 9.30 -8.13
CA PRO A 129 8.79 9.94 -8.85
C PRO A 129 9.09 9.94 -10.35
N LEU A 130 8.07 9.69 -11.16
CA LEU A 130 8.19 9.62 -12.61
C LEU A 130 8.72 10.94 -13.22
N SER A 131 8.43 12.07 -12.58
CA SER A 131 8.97 13.37 -12.96
C SER A 131 10.47 13.55 -12.70
N GLY A 132 11.07 12.71 -11.85
CA GLY A 132 12.45 12.82 -11.42
C GLY A 132 12.75 14.03 -10.52
N THR A 133 11.72 14.65 -9.91
CA THR A 133 11.89 15.94 -9.20
C THR A 133 12.43 15.83 -7.78
N TYR A 134 12.35 14.65 -7.13
CA TYR A 134 12.94 14.44 -5.81
C TYR A 134 13.51 13.03 -5.65
N HIS A 135 14.59 12.95 -4.88
CA HIS A 135 15.28 11.69 -4.60
C HIS A 135 15.45 11.51 -3.08
N ASN A 136 15.50 10.26 -2.65
CA ASN A 136 15.81 9.89 -1.25
C ASN A 136 14.89 10.57 -0.23
N TYR A 137 13.59 10.63 -0.51
CA TYR A 137 12.60 11.23 0.37
C TYR A 137 12.42 10.44 1.66
N CYS A 138 12.30 9.11 1.56
CA CYS A 138 12.11 8.23 2.70
C CYS A 138 13.41 8.03 3.46
N LYS A 139 13.30 7.87 4.78
CA LYS A 139 14.45 7.68 5.70
C LYS A 139 14.03 6.80 6.87
N PRO A 140 15.00 6.16 7.55
CA PRO A 140 14.70 5.46 8.80
C PRO A 140 13.97 6.36 9.78
N ILE A 141 12.88 5.85 10.36
CA ILE A 141 12.11 6.54 11.40
C ILE A 141 12.96 6.57 12.67
N PRO A 142 13.31 7.76 13.20
CA PRO A 142 14.20 7.86 14.36
C PRO A 142 13.52 7.39 15.66
N ASP A 143 12.23 7.73 15.81
CA ASP A 143 11.42 7.41 16.99
C ASP A 143 9.97 7.16 16.56
N THR A 144 9.49 5.92 16.75
CA THR A 144 8.15 5.49 16.37
C THR A 144 7.06 6.12 17.23
N ARG A 145 7.34 6.42 18.49
CA ARG A 145 6.36 6.99 19.44
C ARG A 145 6.03 8.45 19.16
N THR A 146 6.99 9.20 18.64
CA THR A 146 6.82 10.62 18.32
C THR A 146 6.59 10.88 16.84
N TYR A 147 6.72 9.83 16.00
CA TYR A 147 6.67 9.93 14.54
C TYR A 147 5.39 10.63 14.05
N ARG A 148 4.22 10.22 14.54
CA ARG A 148 2.92 10.82 14.17
C ARG A 148 2.89 12.35 14.39
N LYS A 149 3.59 12.84 15.40
CA LYS A 149 3.65 14.28 15.77
C LYS A 149 4.82 15.01 15.10
N SER A 150 5.73 14.31 14.44
CA SER A 150 6.96 14.89 13.88
C SER A 150 6.74 15.87 12.71
N GLY A 151 5.55 15.86 12.11
CA GLY A 151 5.25 16.64 10.91
C GLY A 151 5.92 16.11 9.63
N LYS A 152 6.68 15.02 9.71
CA LYS A 152 7.39 14.41 8.58
C LYS A 152 6.69 13.14 8.14
N TRP A 153 6.64 12.89 6.83
CA TRP A 153 6.21 11.63 6.26
C TRP A 153 7.42 10.92 5.64
N LEU A 154 8.00 9.98 6.39
CA LEU A 154 9.25 9.29 6.01
C LEU A 154 9.01 7.85 5.51
N ALA A 155 7.82 7.30 5.75
CA ALA A 155 7.47 5.91 5.47
C ALA A 155 6.54 5.81 4.26
N SER A 156 7.09 5.97 3.05
CA SER A 156 6.32 5.88 1.82
C SER A 156 6.49 4.52 1.12
N HIS A 157 6.32 4.47 -0.18
CA HIS A 157 6.34 3.25 -0.99
C HIS A 157 7.74 2.59 -1.06
N LEU A 158 7.92 1.29 -1.26
CA LEU A 158 6.89 0.29 -1.20
C LEU A 158 6.60 -0.04 0.28
N ARG A 159 5.31 -0.03 0.67
CA ARG A 159 4.89 -0.35 2.04
C ARG A 159 4.43 -1.79 2.10
N THR A 160 4.96 -2.54 3.08
CA THR A 160 4.50 -3.91 3.33
C THR A 160 4.30 -4.14 4.83
N VAL A 161 3.36 -5.00 5.19
CA VAL A 161 3.05 -5.29 6.59
C VAL A 161 2.51 -6.71 6.75
N LYS A 162 2.93 -7.42 7.81
CA LYS A 162 2.31 -8.70 8.18
C LYS A 162 0.86 -8.47 8.58
N ARG A 163 -0.05 -9.30 8.04
CA ARG A 163 -1.49 -9.22 8.31
C ARG A 163 -1.81 -9.23 9.80
N LYS A 164 -1.13 -10.04 10.60
CA LYS A 164 -1.33 -10.09 12.07
C LYS A 164 -1.15 -8.72 12.74
N LEU A 165 -0.21 -7.90 12.28
CA LEU A 165 -0.05 -6.53 12.79
C LEU A 165 -1.16 -5.60 12.28
N PHE A 166 -1.51 -5.68 11.01
CA PHE A 166 -2.62 -4.91 10.44
C PHE A 166 -3.94 -5.19 11.16
N ASN A 167 -4.22 -6.45 11.49
CA ASN A 167 -5.43 -6.87 12.21
C ASN A 167 -5.56 -6.31 13.64
N LYS A 168 -4.48 -5.75 14.21
CA LYS A 168 -4.52 -5.08 15.54
C LYS A 168 -5.04 -3.65 15.46
N ILE A 169 -5.17 -3.09 14.28
CA ILE A 169 -5.73 -1.73 14.13
C ILE A 169 -7.22 -1.77 14.47
N ASN A 170 -7.64 -0.84 15.31
CA ASN A 170 -9.06 -0.63 15.55
C ASN A 170 -9.72 -0.12 14.26
N LYS A 171 -10.70 -0.86 13.74
CA LYS A 171 -11.37 -0.51 12.47
C LYS A 171 -11.96 0.91 12.45
N ASN A 172 -12.35 1.45 13.60
CA ASN A 172 -12.85 2.83 13.71
C ASN A 172 -11.75 3.87 13.48
N ASP A 173 -10.48 3.51 13.68
CA ASP A 173 -9.36 4.42 13.42
C ASP A 173 -9.01 4.53 11.93
N LEU A 174 -9.53 3.61 11.11
CA LEU A 174 -9.46 3.64 9.64
C LEU A 174 -10.61 4.43 8.99
N LYS A 175 -11.48 5.02 9.82
CA LYS A 175 -12.71 5.69 9.38
C LYS A 175 -12.73 7.15 9.80
N ALA A 176 -13.35 7.98 8.95
CA ALA A 176 -13.68 9.38 9.23
C ALA A 176 -14.90 9.49 10.16
N ALA A 177 -15.25 10.70 10.54
CA ALA A 177 -16.36 10.99 11.45
C ALA A 177 -17.74 10.57 10.91
N ASP A 178 -17.89 10.43 9.59
CA ASP A 178 -19.11 9.94 8.92
C ASP A 178 -19.28 8.40 8.99
N GLY A 179 -18.27 7.70 9.52
CA GLY A 179 -18.28 6.24 9.63
C GLY A 179 -17.74 5.52 8.38
N GLU A 180 -17.40 6.24 7.31
CA GLU A 180 -16.82 5.68 6.10
C GLU A 180 -15.28 5.63 6.19
N TYR A 181 -14.64 4.75 5.41
CA TYR A 181 -13.18 4.73 5.31
C TYR A 181 -12.65 6.04 4.74
N TYR A 182 -11.50 6.49 5.22
CA TYR A 182 -10.86 7.69 4.69
C TYR A 182 -10.70 7.63 3.18
N LYS A 183 -11.18 8.65 2.49
CA LYS A 183 -11.15 8.76 1.02
C LYS A 183 -9.82 9.30 0.52
N CYS A 184 -9.12 10.06 1.36
CA CYS A 184 -7.77 10.53 1.10
C CYS A 184 -6.85 10.26 2.30
N ALA A 185 -5.53 10.31 2.12
CA ALA A 185 -4.53 9.99 3.13
C ALA A 185 -4.77 8.65 3.87
N GLY A 186 -5.40 7.68 3.19
CA GLY A 186 -5.74 6.39 3.75
C GLY A 186 -4.52 5.61 4.23
N ASP A 187 -3.37 5.83 3.59
CA ASP A 187 -2.09 5.27 4.00
C ASP A 187 -1.66 5.78 5.39
N ALA A 188 -1.86 7.04 5.71
CA ALA A 188 -1.58 7.57 7.03
C ALA A 188 -2.45 6.91 8.10
N ALA A 189 -3.71 6.58 7.78
CA ALA A 189 -4.64 5.99 8.73
C ALA A 189 -4.18 4.60 9.24
N TYR A 190 -3.55 3.77 8.40
CA TYR A 190 -3.03 2.47 8.84
C TYR A 190 -1.53 2.50 9.18
N MET A 191 -0.72 3.34 8.53
CA MET A 191 0.72 3.35 8.77
C MET A 191 1.10 3.91 10.15
N TYR A 192 0.43 4.97 10.65
CA TYR A 192 0.72 5.46 11.99
C TYR A 192 0.48 4.38 13.06
N PRO A 193 -0.70 3.72 13.14
CA PRO A 193 -0.89 2.60 14.06
C PRO A 193 0.15 1.49 13.92
N ILE A 194 0.47 1.08 12.69
CA ILE A 194 1.43 0.02 12.43
C ILE A 194 2.82 0.39 12.94
N ILE A 195 3.30 1.61 12.64
CA ILE A 195 4.61 2.10 13.07
C ILE A 195 4.70 2.16 14.59
N GLU A 196 3.65 2.64 15.26
CA GLU A 196 3.58 2.73 16.70
C GLU A 196 3.60 1.35 17.36
N MET A 197 2.78 0.43 16.88
CA MET A 197 2.70 -0.95 17.41
C MET A 197 3.96 -1.76 17.14
N ALA A 198 4.54 -1.65 15.93
CA ALA A 198 5.71 -2.44 15.55
C ALA A 198 6.97 -2.09 16.37
N ALA A 199 7.05 -0.90 16.92
CA ALA A 199 8.29 -0.36 17.47
C ALA A 199 9.46 -0.39 16.46
N ARG A 200 10.53 0.31 16.72
CA ARG A 200 11.65 0.42 15.77
C ARG A 200 12.31 -0.93 15.44
N LYS A 201 12.33 -1.85 16.37
CA LYS A 201 13.01 -3.16 16.22
C LYS A 201 12.36 -4.07 15.15
N HIS A 202 11.06 -3.88 14.89
CA HIS A 202 10.28 -4.70 13.98
C HIS A 202 10.03 -4.03 12.61
N ILE A 203 10.66 -2.88 12.39
CA ILE A 203 10.57 -2.10 11.15
C ILE A 203 11.87 -2.23 10.37
N ARG A 204 11.79 -2.41 9.04
CA ARG A 204 12.95 -2.30 8.14
C ARG A 204 12.68 -1.21 7.11
N PHE A 205 13.61 -0.28 7.03
CA PHE A 205 13.73 0.65 5.93
C PHE A 205 14.58 0.02 4.83
N ILE A 206 14.11 0.03 3.60
CA ILE A 206 14.81 -0.46 2.42
C ILE A 206 15.28 0.76 1.63
N GLU A 207 16.59 0.90 1.43
CA GLU A 207 17.18 2.08 0.78
C GLU A 207 17.03 2.04 -0.74
N GLU A 208 16.92 0.84 -1.31
CA GLU A 208 16.76 0.65 -2.74
C GLU A 208 15.39 1.17 -3.21
N VAL A 209 15.38 1.71 -4.42
CA VAL A 209 14.14 2.13 -5.07
C VAL A 209 13.40 0.88 -5.55
N LEU A 210 12.30 0.55 -4.90
CA LEU A 210 11.45 -0.59 -5.24
C LEU A 210 10.13 -0.19 -5.92
N TYR A 211 9.87 1.10 -6.03
CA TYR A 211 8.57 1.62 -6.45
C TYR A 211 8.74 2.88 -7.31
N ILE A 212 8.00 2.96 -8.40
CA ILE A 212 7.92 4.14 -9.24
C ILE A 212 6.57 4.80 -9.02
N TYR A 213 6.62 6.01 -8.50
CA TYR A 213 5.45 6.84 -8.20
C TYR A 213 5.10 7.74 -9.38
N ASN A 214 3.90 7.60 -9.90
CA ASN A 214 3.42 8.42 -11.02
C ASN A 214 2.86 9.76 -10.53
N ASP A 215 3.74 10.67 -10.20
CA ASP A 215 3.36 12.04 -9.83
C ASP A 215 2.85 12.88 -11.02
N ASN A 216 2.83 12.34 -12.24
CA ASN A 216 2.28 13.01 -13.43
C ASN A 216 0.77 12.79 -13.60
N ASN A 217 0.17 11.81 -12.90
CA ASN A 217 -1.26 11.55 -13.01
C ASN A 217 -2.08 12.80 -12.65
N PRO A 218 -2.98 13.28 -13.55
CA PRO A 218 -3.85 14.43 -13.27
C PRO A 218 -4.87 14.17 -12.15
N LEU A 219 -5.19 12.90 -11.86
CA LEU A 219 -6.07 12.51 -10.75
C LEU A 219 -5.35 12.39 -9.41
N ASN A 220 -4.05 12.71 -9.35
CA ASN A 220 -3.28 12.66 -8.12
C ASN A 220 -3.90 13.53 -7.02
N GLU A 221 -4.18 12.90 -5.88
CA GLU A 221 -4.82 13.52 -4.72
C GLU A 221 -4.11 14.78 -4.23
N MET A 222 -2.77 14.73 -4.18
CA MET A 222 -1.96 15.87 -3.73
C MET A 222 -2.06 17.10 -4.64
N LYS A 223 -2.52 16.93 -5.89
CA LYS A 223 -2.72 18.04 -6.83
C LYS A 223 -4.11 18.65 -6.74
N ASN A 224 -5.11 17.82 -6.47
CA ASN A 224 -6.50 18.21 -6.61
C ASN A 224 -7.17 18.61 -5.29
N ASP A 225 -6.76 17.99 -4.18
CA ASP A 225 -7.47 18.08 -2.89
C ASP A 225 -6.54 18.31 -1.70
N LEU A 226 -5.48 19.13 -1.88
CA LEU A 226 -4.44 19.33 -0.86
C LEU A 226 -5.00 19.78 0.51
N ASP A 227 -5.98 20.67 0.54
CA ASP A 227 -6.58 21.15 1.79
C ASP A 227 -7.36 20.03 2.50
N VAL A 228 -8.08 19.21 1.73
CA VAL A 228 -8.80 18.03 2.25
C VAL A 228 -7.78 17.02 2.77
N HIS A 229 -6.69 16.79 2.03
CA HIS A 229 -5.61 15.90 2.45
C HIS A 229 -4.99 16.35 3.79
N ILE A 230 -4.63 17.63 3.90
CA ILE A 230 -4.05 18.20 5.14
C ILE A 230 -5.02 18.07 6.31
N SER A 231 -6.30 18.39 6.10
CA SER A 231 -7.34 18.25 7.12
C SER A 231 -7.49 16.80 7.59
N THR A 232 -7.55 15.86 6.65
CA THR A 232 -7.66 14.42 6.93
C THR A 232 -6.43 13.90 7.71
N VAL A 233 -5.23 14.27 7.29
CA VAL A 233 -3.99 13.90 8.01
C VAL A 233 -4.01 14.45 9.44
N ASN A 234 -4.51 15.67 9.65
CA ASN A 234 -4.61 16.25 11.00
C ASN A 234 -5.63 15.51 11.87
N GLU A 235 -6.79 15.11 11.31
CA GLU A 235 -7.77 14.26 11.98
C GLU A 235 -7.16 12.92 12.39
N ILE A 236 -6.47 12.24 11.46
CA ILE A 236 -5.79 10.97 11.72
C ILE A 236 -4.74 11.14 12.82
N LYS A 237 -3.96 12.22 12.78
CA LYS A 237 -2.94 12.51 13.81
C LYS A 237 -3.51 12.79 15.18
N ALA A 238 -4.73 13.29 15.27
CA ALA A 238 -5.42 13.54 16.53
C ALA A 238 -5.95 12.28 17.22
N LYS A 239 -6.05 11.16 16.51
CA LYS A 239 -6.47 9.86 17.08
C LYS A 239 -5.48 9.36 18.13
N LYS A 240 -5.96 8.46 18.99
CA LYS A 240 -5.14 7.85 20.06
C LYS A 240 -3.92 7.15 19.47
N VAL A 241 -2.77 7.37 20.07
CA VAL A 241 -1.51 6.66 19.77
C VAL A 241 -1.60 5.22 20.28
N TYR A 242 -1.13 4.27 19.49
CA TYR A 242 -1.10 2.86 19.86
C TYR A 242 0.10 2.54 20.75
N ASP A 243 -0.09 1.58 21.64
CA ASP A 243 0.99 1.03 22.44
C ASP A 243 1.82 0.03 21.62
N GLU A 244 3.10 -0.06 21.93
CA GLU A 244 4.00 -1.07 21.33
C GLU A 244 3.52 -2.48 21.65
N ILE A 245 3.67 -3.39 20.70
CA ILE A 245 3.36 -4.81 20.87
C ILE A 245 4.68 -5.55 21.04
N ASP A 246 4.87 -6.21 22.19
CA ASP A 246 6.12 -6.88 22.52
C ASP A 246 6.40 -8.11 21.65
N MET A 247 5.36 -8.90 21.32
CA MET A 247 5.41 -10.03 20.37
C MET A 247 4.05 -10.23 19.69
N LEU A 248 4.09 -10.66 18.41
CA LEU A 248 2.92 -11.06 17.62
C LEU A 248 2.95 -12.57 17.34
#